data_fe682b84aa0be6b688bbe7428f0ab6f7
#
_entry.id   fe682b84aa0be6b688bbe7428f0ab6f7
#
_cell.length_a   1.000
_cell.length_b   1.000
_cell.length_c   1.000
_cell.angle_alpha   90.00
_cell.angle_beta   90.00
_cell.angle_gamma   90.00
#
_symmetry.space_group_name_H-M   'P 1'
#
loop_
_entity.id
_entity.type
_entity.pdbx_description
1 polymer ?
#
loop_
_entity_poly.entity_id
_entity_poly.type
_entity_poly.pdbx_seq_one_letter_code
_entity_poly.pdbx_strand_id
1 'polypeptide(L)'
;NRQFINIYGLQDELTPDVPLSEITILQQGEINVADDSLSWNNDVLMKQLISYAVGCMLGRYRLDKPGLYIAHPNPTDEETASYAFNGQSWEIDDDGIMPLMTNDCGFSDNASYRFADFLRVALGEELHVENLNFVEQCLGKTIEQYFVKDFWKDHKKMYQNRPIYWLFASKKGSFQVIAYMHRMNAYTVERIRAKYLLPFIEHLEQEINKLDLRRAELTTKESKQLQTLQKQLDECRE
;
A
#
# COMPACT_ATOMS: atom_id res chain seq x y z
N ASN A 1 -32.03 -16.23 -5.50
CA ASN A 1 -32.41 -16.88 -6.76
C ASN A 1 -33.88 -17.32 -6.76
N ARG A 2 -34.36 -18.13 -5.78
CA ARG A 2 -35.73 -18.69 -5.77
C ARG A 2 -36.84 -17.64 -6.00
N GLN A 3 -36.73 -16.45 -5.38
CA GLN A 3 -37.71 -15.39 -5.58
C GLN A 3 -37.73 -14.87 -7.03
N PHE A 4 -36.55 -14.68 -7.64
CA PHE A 4 -36.47 -14.23 -9.03
C PHE A 4 -37.00 -15.28 -10.00
N ILE A 5 -36.63 -16.56 -9.80
CA ILE A 5 -37.14 -17.68 -10.61
C ILE A 5 -38.69 -17.71 -10.57
N ASN A 6 -39.28 -17.54 -9.38
CA ASN A 6 -40.74 -17.50 -9.23
C ASN A 6 -41.38 -16.28 -9.89
N ILE A 7 -40.76 -15.09 -9.76
CA ILE A 7 -41.29 -13.85 -10.37
C ILE A 7 -41.30 -13.97 -11.90
N TYR A 8 -40.28 -14.56 -12.48
CA TYR A 8 -40.15 -14.73 -13.93
C TYR A 8 -40.82 -16.01 -14.49
N GLY A 9 -41.38 -16.87 -13.62
CA GLY A 9 -42.07 -18.11 -14.04
C GLY A 9 -41.15 -19.15 -14.62
N LEU A 10 -39.86 -19.22 -14.17
CA LEU A 10 -38.81 -20.08 -14.72
C LEU A 10 -38.54 -21.32 -13.85
N GLN A 11 -39.52 -21.76 -13.06
CA GLN A 11 -39.33 -22.87 -12.10
C GLN A 11 -39.02 -24.20 -12.75
N ASP A 12 -39.50 -24.39 -13.98
CA ASP A 12 -39.31 -25.60 -14.74
C ASP A 12 -37.98 -25.61 -15.54
N GLU A 13 -37.36 -24.44 -15.69
CA GLU A 13 -36.13 -24.29 -16.49
C GLU A 13 -34.89 -24.05 -15.62
N LEU A 14 -35.05 -23.45 -14.44
CA LEU A 14 -33.93 -22.99 -13.58
C LEU A 14 -34.06 -23.55 -12.16
N THR A 15 -32.90 -23.97 -11.61
CA THR A 15 -32.76 -24.30 -10.18
C THR A 15 -32.24 -23.08 -9.40
N PRO A 16 -32.68 -22.86 -8.16
CA PRO A 16 -32.14 -21.79 -7.31
C PRO A 16 -30.71 -22.07 -6.83
N ASP A 17 -30.27 -23.32 -6.94
CA ASP A 17 -28.94 -23.77 -6.50
C ASP A 17 -27.88 -23.33 -7.52
N VAL A 18 -26.80 -22.73 -7.01
CA VAL A 18 -25.67 -22.29 -7.81
C VAL A 18 -24.49 -23.18 -7.48
N PRO A 19 -23.89 -23.88 -8.47
CA PRO A 19 -22.67 -24.64 -8.23
C PRO A 19 -21.57 -23.77 -7.63
N LEU A 20 -20.77 -24.32 -6.70
CA LEU A 20 -19.68 -23.58 -6.06
C LEU A 20 -18.69 -23.00 -7.10
N SER A 21 -18.49 -23.67 -8.22
CA SER A 21 -17.67 -23.21 -9.34
C SER A 21 -18.17 -21.94 -10.03
N GLU A 22 -19.43 -21.58 -9.87
CA GLU A 22 -20.06 -20.40 -10.47
C GLU A 22 -20.15 -19.22 -9.48
N ILE A 23 -19.79 -19.42 -8.21
CA ILE A 23 -19.82 -18.37 -7.19
C ILE A 23 -18.61 -17.47 -7.40
N THR A 24 -18.85 -16.23 -7.79
CA THR A 24 -17.82 -15.25 -8.15
C THR A 24 -16.80 -15.00 -7.02
N ILE A 25 -17.25 -14.92 -5.77
CA ILE A 25 -16.37 -14.71 -4.62
C ILE A 25 -15.37 -15.86 -4.42
N LEU A 26 -15.78 -17.11 -4.75
CA LEU A 26 -14.88 -18.27 -4.70
C LEU A 26 -13.80 -18.20 -5.80
N GLN A 27 -14.15 -17.63 -6.95
CA GLN A 27 -13.23 -17.49 -8.09
C GLN A 27 -12.18 -16.38 -7.86
N GLN A 28 -12.43 -15.44 -6.96
CA GLN A 28 -11.50 -14.35 -6.62
C GLN A 28 -10.46 -14.78 -5.58
N GLY A 29 -10.62 -15.96 -4.98
CA GLY A 29 -9.66 -16.54 -4.05
C GLY A 29 -9.78 -16.07 -2.60
N GLU A 30 -10.83 -15.30 -2.23
CA GLU A 30 -11.07 -14.90 -0.84
C GLU A 30 -11.50 -16.06 0.06
N ILE A 31 -12.06 -17.11 -0.54
CA ILE A 31 -12.59 -18.27 0.17
C ILE A 31 -11.96 -19.53 -0.39
N ASN A 32 -11.54 -20.43 0.48
CA ASN A 32 -11.14 -21.78 0.15
C ASN A 32 -12.27 -22.75 0.50
N VAL A 33 -12.58 -23.66 -0.41
CA VAL A 33 -13.55 -24.74 -0.21
C VAL A 33 -12.76 -26.04 -0.07
N ALA A 34 -12.88 -26.70 1.06
CA ALA A 34 -12.29 -28.01 1.32
C ALA A 34 -13.26 -28.85 2.17
N ASP A 35 -13.51 -30.10 1.77
CA ASP A 35 -14.30 -31.09 2.52
C ASP A 35 -15.64 -30.54 3.04
N ASP A 36 -16.43 -29.89 2.17
CA ASP A 36 -17.70 -29.21 2.49
C ASP A 36 -17.59 -28.07 3.52
N SER A 37 -16.39 -27.60 3.84
CA SER A 37 -16.15 -26.45 4.68
C SER A 37 -15.66 -25.24 3.90
N LEU A 38 -16.03 -24.04 4.36
CA LEU A 38 -15.56 -22.76 3.82
C LEU A 38 -14.59 -22.14 4.83
N SER A 39 -13.44 -21.72 4.33
CA SER A 39 -12.47 -20.95 5.13
C SER A 39 -12.03 -19.68 4.39
N TRP A 40 -11.80 -18.61 5.15
CA TRP A 40 -11.30 -17.36 4.58
C TRP A 40 -9.84 -17.46 4.19
N ASN A 41 -9.49 -16.94 3.03
CA ASN A 41 -8.11 -16.74 2.65
C ASN A 41 -7.65 -15.36 3.15
N ASN A 42 -7.17 -15.33 4.39
CA ASN A 42 -6.82 -14.10 5.08
C ASN A 42 -5.70 -13.32 4.37
N ASP A 43 -4.75 -13.98 3.70
CA ASP A 43 -3.72 -13.31 2.91
C ASP A 43 -4.33 -12.45 1.80
N VAL A 44 -5.30 -12.98 1.05
CA VAL A 44 -6.00 -12.24 -0.01
C VAL A 44 -6.80 -11.08 0.56
N LEU A 45 -7.52 -11.30 1.67
CA LEU A 45 -8.31 -10.25 2.31
C LEU A 45 -7.42 -9.11 2.83
N MET A 46 -6.26 -9.43 3.44
CA MET A 46 -5.34 -8.39 3.93
C MET A 46 -4.71 -7.61 2.77
N LYS A 47 -4.39 -8.23 1.66
CA LYS A 47 -3.92 -7.52 0.45
C LYS A 47 -4.97 -6.56 -0.11
N GLN A 48 -6.24 -6.95 -0.08
CA GLN A 48 -7.35 -6.07 -0.48
C GLN A 48 -7.52 -4.90 0.50
N LEU A 49 -7.44 -5.16 1.81
CA LEU A 49 -7.45 -4.12 2.84
C LEU A 49 -6.32 -3.11 2.64
N ILE A 50 -5.10 -3.59 2.39
CA ILE A 50 -3.95 -2.72 2.13
C ILE A 50 -4.14 -1.90 0.85
N SER A 51 -4.67 -2.51 -0.22
CA SER A 51 -4.98 -1.79 -1.47
C SER A 51 -6.01 -0.68 -1.25
N TYR A 52 -7.04 -0.93 -0.44
CA TYR A 52 -8.02 0.08 -0.05
C TYR A 52 -7.40 1.18 0.82
N ALA A 53 -6.59 0.80 1.81
CA ALA A 53 -5.88 1.73 2.68
C ALA A 53 -4.98 2.70 1.88
N VAL A 54 -4.20 2.19 0.91
CA VAL A 54 -3.40 3.02 0.00
C VAL A 54 -4.30 3.97 -0.79
N GLY A 55 -5.49 3.53 -1.19
CA GLY A 55 -6.49 4.41 -1.81
C GLY A 55 -6.92 5.55 -0.90
N CYS A 56 -7.14 5.28 0.40
CA CYS A 56 -7.47 6.31 1.39
C CYS A 56 -6.29 7.26 1.67
N MET A 57 -5.06 6.74 1.70
CA MET A 57 -3.84 7.55 1.89
C MET A 57 -3.67 8.56 0.76
N LEU A 58 -3.81 8.12 -0.48
CA LEU A 58 -3.60 8.92 -1.69
C LEU A 58 -4.86 9.71 -2.12
N GLY A 59 -5.93 9.68 -1.34
CA GLY A 59 -7.16 10.42 -1.58
C GLY A 59 -8.08 9.84 -2.65
N ARG A 60 -7.81 8.61 -3.14
CA ARG A 60 -8.72 7.92 -4.05
C ARG A 60 -10.06 7.60 -3.37
N TYR A 61 -10.02 7.28 -2.08
CA TYR A 61 -11.18 7.02 -1.23
C TYR A 61 -11.11 7.86 0.03
N ARG A 62 -12.23 7.96 0.73
CA ARG A 62 -12.33 8.52 2.08
C ARG A 62 -13.00 7.52 3.01
N LEU A 63 -12.63 7.56 4.28
CA LEU A 63 -13.25 6.71 5.30
C LEU A 63 -14.68 7.15 5.65
N ASP A 64 -14.95 8.45 5.53
CA ASP A 64 -16.23 9.08 5.92
C ASP A 64 -17.25 9.21 4.77
N LYS A 65 -16.84 8.87 3.53
CA LYS A 65 -17.70 9.00 2.35
C LYS A 65 -17.58 7.78 1.44
N PRO A 66 -18.67 7.24 0.91
CA PRO A 66 -18.62 6.13 -0.02
C PRO A 66 -18.16 6.58 -1.41
N GLY A 67 -17.52 5.66 -2.15
CA GLY A 67 -17.17 5.82 -3.56
C GLY A 67 -15.82 6.47 -3.80
N LEU A 68 -15.59 6.83 -5.06
CA LEU A 68 -14.37 7.46 -5.52
C LEU A 68 -14.36 8.94 -5.11
N TYR A 69 -13.24 9.43 -4.59
CA TYR A 69 -13.12 10.81 -4.13
C TYR A 69 -12.28 11.67 -5.07
N ILE A 70 -10.95 11.60 -5.02
CA ILE A 70 -10.08 12.33 -5.95
C ILE A 70 -9.72 11.42 -7.12
N ALA A 71 -10.10 11.83 -8.34
CA ALA A 71 -9.81 11.09 -9.56
C ALA A 71 -9.42 12.03 -10.72
N HIS A 72 -8.77 13.14 -10.42
CA HIS A 72 -8.33 14.15 -11.37
C HIS A 72 -6.98 14.74 -10.95
N PRO A 73 -6.19 15.30 -11.89
CA PRO A 73 -4.97 16.03 -11.56
C PRO A 73 -5.30 17.35 -10.88
N ASN A 74 -4.38 17.83 -10.03
CA ASN A 74 -4.48 19.12 -9.34
C ASN A 74 -5.73 19.26 -8.45
N PRO A 75 -5.89 18.40 -7.42
CA PRO A 75 -6.97 18.57 -6.46
C PRO A 75 -6.83 19.90 -5.73
N THR A 76 -7.95 20.44 -5.27
CA THR A 76 -7.98 21.66 -4.46
C THR A 76 -7.50 21.40 -3.04
N ASP A 77 -7.12 22.47 -2.33
CA ASP A 77 -6.74 22.39 -0.90
C ASP A 77 -7.88 21.82 -0.04
N GLU A 78 -9.13 22.08 -0.42
CA GLU A 78 -10.32 21.53 0.24
C GLU A 78 -10.45 20.01 0.07
N GLU A 79 -10.09 19.49 -1.11
CA GLU A 79 -10.13 18.05 -1.40
C GLU A 79 -8.99 17.29 -0.69
N THR A 80 -7.84 17.91 -0.48
CA THR A 80 -6.71 17.32 0.24
C THR A 80 -6.71 17.63 1.73
N ALA A 81 -7.66 18.45 2.21
CA ALA A 81 -7.76 18.79 3.63
C ALA A 81 -7.99 17.55 4.50
N SER A 82 -7.42 17.59 5.69
CA SER A 82 -7.66 16.55 6.71
C SER A 82 -9.13 16.52 7.12
N TYR A 83 -9.60 15.35 7.53
CA TYR A 83 -10.96 15.16 8.01
C TYR A 83 -11.00 14.24 9.24
N ALA A 84 -12.05 14.35 10.02
CA ALA A 84 -12.24 13.52 11.20
C ALA A 84 -12.93 12.20 10.84
N PHE A 85 -12.44 11.09 11.40
CA PHE A 85 -13.09 9.79 11.36
C PHE A 85 -12.81 9.05 12.68
N ASN A 86 -13.86 8.44 13.28
CA ASN A 86 -13.76 7.78 14.60
C ASN A 86 -13.12 8.64 15.70
N GLY A 87 -13.33 9.97 15.68
CA GLY A 87 -12.76 10.90 16.64
C GLY A 87 -11.29 11.23 16.43
N GLN A 88 -10.68 10.75 15.36
CA GLN A 88 -9.29 11.00 15.00
C GLN A 88 -9.19 11.77 13.67
N SER A 89 -8.11 12.54 13.48
CA SER A 89 -7.84 13.23 12.22
C SER A 89 -7.16 12.27 11.25
N TRP A 90 -7.63 12.26 10.02
CA TRP A 90 -6.97 11.60 8.90
C TRP A 90 -6.51 12.61 7.86
N GLU A 91 -5.26 12.50 7.42
CA GLU A 91 -4.66 13.36 6.42
C GLU A 91 -4.55 12.63 5.09
N ILE A 92 -5.04 13.24 4.03
CA ILE A 92 -4.81 12.77 2.66
C ILE A 92 -3.43 13.25 2.24
N ASP A 93 -2.67 12.42 1.55
CA ASP A 93 -1.39 12.81 0.99
C ASP A 93 -1.54 14.04 0.07
N ASP A 94 -0.65 15.03 0.24
CA ASP A 94 -0.76 16.34 -0.42
C ASP A 94 -0.46 16.28 -1.92
N ASP A 95 0.46 15.42 -2.34
CA ASP A 95 0.94 15.37 -3.74
C ASP A 95 0.59 14.10 -4.50
N GLY A 96 0.00 13.11 -3.84
CA GLY A 96 -0.37 11.84 -4.42
C GLY A 96 0.81 10.91 -4.71
N ILE A 97 1.94 11.10 -4.00
CA ILE A 97 3.17 10.33 -4.13
C ILE A 97 3.52 9.75 -2.76
N MET A 98 3.82 8.46 -2.68
CA MET A 98 4.11 7.80 -1.42
C MET A 98 5.34 6.89 -1.54
N PRO A 99 6.33 6.99 -0.64
CA PRO A 99 7.48 6.09 -0.60
C PRO A 99 7.08 4.66 -0.25
N LEU A 100 7.68 3.68 -0.96
CA LEU A 100 7.62 2.24 -0.65
C LEU A 100 9.03 1.78 -0.26
N MET A 101 9.53 2.28 0.84
CA MET A 101 10.92 2.09 1.25
C MET A 101 11.02 1.48 2.64
N THR A 102 12.22 1.09 3.03
CA THR A 102 12.48 0.65 4.40
C THR A 102 12.27 1.80 5.41
N ASN A 103 11.94 1.47 6.65
CA ASN A 103 11.57 2.47 7.66
C ASN A 103 12.70 3.42 8.06
N ASP A 104 13.93 3.11 7.69
CA ASP A 104 15.12 3.96 7.89
C ASP A 104 15.36 4.97 6.76
N CYS A 105 14.42 5.11 5.82
CA CYS A 105 14.55 6.01 4.66
C CYS A 105 14.46 7.51 4.99
N GLY A 106 14.05 7.88 6.19
CA GLY A 106 13.91 9.28 6.62
C GLY A 106 12.59 9.95 6.25
N PHE A 107 11.64 9.25 5.60
CA PHE A 107 10.33 9.80 5.24
C PHE A 107 9.25 9.41 6.24
N SER A 108 8.54 10.40 6.78
CA SER A 108 7.42 10.20 7.70
C SER A 108 6.15 9.72 6.99
N ASP A 109 6.03 9.97 5.70
CA ASP A 109 4.92 9.56 4.82
C ASP A 109 5.15 8.21 4.14
N ASN A 110 6.17 7.44 4.59
CA ASN A 110 6.42 6.09 4.09
C ASN A 110 5.20 5.18 4.29
N ALA A 111 4.90 4.36 3.29
CA ALA A 111 3.69 3.55 3.21
C ALA A 111 3.43 2.68 4.46
N SER A 112 4.49 2.14 5.09
CA SER A 112 4.36 1.33 6.30
C SER A 112 3.86 2.13 7.50
N TYR A 113 4.34 3.37 7.70
CA TYR A 113 3.88 4.26 8.77
C TYR A 113 2.44 4.71 8.51
N ARG A 114 2.17 5.14 7.28
CA ARG A 114 0.82 5.56 6.88
C ARG A 114 -0.21 4.43 7.00
N PHE A 115 0.18 3.17 6.75
CA PHE A 115 -0.70 2.04 6.95
C PHE A 115 -0.98 1.75 8.42
N ALA A 116 0.01 1.86 9.30
CA ALA A 116 -0.20 1.75 10.74
C ALA A 116 -1.17 2.83 11.24
N ASP A 117 -1.00 4.08 10.80
CA ASP A 117 -1.93 5.17 11.09
C ASP A 117 -3.34 4.90 10.53
N PHE A 118 -3.44 4.35 9.32
CA PHE A 118 -4.73 3.96 8.74
C PHE A 118 -5.47 2.95 9.62
N LEU A 119 -4.79 1.91 10.11
CA LEU A 119 -5.40 0.93 11.00
C LEU A 119 -5.89 1.57 12.30
N ARG A 120 -5.11 2.49 12.86
CA ARG A 120 -5.46 3.23 14.08
C ARG A 120 -6.72 4.06 13.89
N VAL A 121 -6.79 4.83 12.79
CA VAL A 121 -7.95 5.70 12.50
C VAL A 121 -9.17 4.90 12.07
N ALA A 122 -9.00 3.89 11.22
CA ALA A 122 -10.11 3.13 10.64
C ALA A 122 -10.73 2.14 11.63
N LEU A 123 -9.91 1.47 12.45
CA LEU A 123 -10.33 0.38 13.33
C LEU A 123 -10.26 0.73 14.83
N GLY A 124 -9.71 1.89 15.19
CA GLY A 124 -9.61 2.38 16.56
C GLY A 124 -8.21 2.23 17.17
N GLU A 125 -7.92 3.10 18.14
CA GLU A 125 -6.62 3.20 18.82
C GLU A 125 -6.31 1.96 19.66
N GLU A 126 -7.33 1.40 20.33
CA GLU A 126 -7.13 0.38 21.38
C GLU A 126 -6.50 -0.91 20.84
N LEU A 127 -6.83 -1.31 19.62
CA LEU A 127 -6.41 -2.58 19.01
C LEU A 127 -5.45 -2.38 17.81
N HIS A 128 -4.86 -1.20 17.63
CA HIS A 128 -4.07 -0.94 16.43
C HIS A 128 -2.83 -1.83 16.32
N VAL A 129 -2.17 -2.15 17.44
CA VAL A 129 -0.99 -3.03 17.47
C VAL A 129 -1.39 -4.47 17.16
N GLU A 130 -2.48 -4.97 17.74
CA GLU A 130 -3.03 -6.28 17.46
C GLU A 130 -3.49 -6.41 16.01
N ASN A 131 -4.13 -5.38 15.47
CA ASN A 131 -4.57 -5.35 14.08
C ASN A 131 -3.38 -5.39 13.13
N LEU A 132 -2.32 -4.61 13.39
CA LEU A 132 -1.09 -4.64 12.58
C LEU A 132 -0.43 -6.03 12.65
N ASN A 133 -0.27 -6.59 13.85
CA ASN A 133 0.28 -7.93 14.04
C ASN A 133 -0.54 -8.99 13.30
N PHE A 134 -1.87 -8.89 13.32
CA PHE A 134 -2.74 -9.81 12.58
C PHE A 134 -2.51 -9.72 11.07
N VAL A 135 -2.43 -8.51 10.52
CA VAL A 135 -2.12 -8.30 9.10
C VAL A 135 -0.77 -8.93 8.74
N GLU A 136 0.27 -8.67 9.53
CA GLU A 136 1.61 -9.21 9.30
C GLU A 136 1.66 -10.74 9.39
N GLN A 137 0.94 -11.33 10.34
CA GLN A 137 0.78 -12.79 10.46
C GLN A 137 0.11 -13.39 9.21
N CYS A 138 -0.97 -12.75 8.71
CA CYS A 138 -1.66 -13.21 7.50
C CYS A 138 -0.77 -13.11 6.26
N LEU A 139 0.07 -12.07 6.16
CA LEU A 139 1.02 -11.87 5.06
C LEU A 139 2.28 -12.75 5.18
N GLY A 140 2.59 -13.28 6.39
CA GLY A 140 3.84 -14.00 6.70
C GLY A 140 5.10 -13.13 6.62
N LYS A 141 4.96 -11.81 6.76
CA LYS A 141 6.05 -10.81 6.72
C LYS A 141 5.62 -9.50 7.35
N THR A 142 6.59 -8.63 7.68
CA THR A 142 6.26 -7.27 8.15
C THR A 142 5.61 -6.44 7.07
N ILE A 143 4.80 -5.45 7.46
CA ILE A 143 4.15 -4.53 6.53
C ILE A 143 5.18 -3.74 5.70
N GLU A 144 6.31 -3.38 6.30
CA GLU A 144 7.46 -2.78 5.59
C GLU A 144 7.95 -3.68 4.46
N GLN A 145 8.23 -4.95 4.77
CA GLN A 145 8.69 -5.92 3.78
C GLN A 145 7.67 -6.13 2.65
N TYR A 146 6.40 -6.12 2.99
CA TYR A 146 5.33 -6.24 2.00
C TYR A 146 5.32 -5.04 1.04
N PHE A 147 5.35 -3.81 1.55
CA PHE A 147 5.36 -2.62 0.71
C PHE A 147 6.59 -2.55 -0.19
N VAL A 148 7.76 -2.85 0.35
CA VAL A 148 9.03 -2.78 -0.42
C VAL A 148 9.12 -3.85 -1.52
N LYS A 149 8.62 -5.08 -1.27
CA LYS A 149 8.91 -6.23 -2.15
C LYS A 149 7.72 -6.72 -2.97
N ASP A 150 6.51 -6.62 -2.43
CA ASP A 150 5.37 -7.36 -2.97
C ASP A 150 4.20 -6.47 -3.40
N PHE A 151 3.97 -5.35 -2.72
CA PHE A 151 2.80 -4.50 -2.96
C PHE A 151 2.59 -4.15 -4.43
N TRP A 152 3.63 -3.67 -5.11
CA TRP A 152 3.53 -3.31 -6.53
C TRP A 152 3.15 -4.48 -7.43
N LYS A 153 3.69 -5.65 -7.15
CA LYS A 153 3.39 -6.89 -7.89
C LYS A 153 1.94 -7.31 -7.68
N ASP A 154 1.48 -7.31 -6.42
CA ASP A 154 0.12 -7.68 -6.06
C ASP A 154 -0.88 -6.65 -6.59
N HIS A 155 -0.55 -5.35 -6.53
CA HIS A 155 -1.34 -4.27 -7.11
C HIS A 155 -1.56 -4.48 -8.62
N LYS A 156 -0.50 -4.74 -9.38
CA LYS A 156 -0.63 -5.03 -10.83
C LYS A 156 -1.52 -6.24 -11.10
N LYS A 157 -1.34 -7.31 -10.32
CA LYS A 157 -2.15 -8.53 -10.46
C LYS A 157 -3.63 -8.25 -10.16
N MET A 158 -3.93 -7.57 -9.07
CA MET A 158 -5.28 -7.20 -8.64
C MET A 158 -6.01 -6.37 -9.70
N TYR A 159 -5.30 -5.48 -10.37
CA TYR A 159 -5.85 -4.62 -11.43
C TYR A 159 -5.58 -5.15 -12.84
N GLN A 160 -5.34 -6.45 -13.01
CA GLN A 160 -5.19 -7.11 -14.33
C GLN A 160 -4.15 -6.41 -15.23
N ASN A 161 -3.02 -6.02 -14.67
CA ASN A 161 -1.95 -5.24 -15.31
C ASN A 161 -2.38 -3.84 -15.81
N ARG A 162 -3.42 -3.27 -15.23
CA ARG A 162 -3.86 -1.88 -15.46
C ARG A 162 -3.76 -1.11 -14.13
N PRO A 163 -2.53 -0.86 -13.63
CA PRO A 163 -2.34 -0.26 -12.33
C PRO A 163 -2.93 1.15 -12.25
N ILE A 164 -3.43 1.53 -11.09
CA ILE A 164 -3.91 2.89 -10.79
C ILE A 164 -2.86 3.73 -10.06
N TYR A 165 -1.85 3.10 -9.49
CA TYR A 165 -0.65 3.72 -8.98
C TYR A 165 0.51 3.34 -9.90
N TRP A 166 1.43 4.26 -10.17
CA TRP A 166 2.61 3.98 -10.98
C TRP A 166 3.86 3.96 -10.10
N LEU A 167 4.67 2.92 -10.24
CA LEU A 167 5.93 2.80 -9.50
C LEU A 167 7.05 3.51 -10.25
N PHE A 168 7.73 4.41 -9.57
CA PHE A 168 9.01 4.97 -9.95
C PHE A 168 10.07 4.37 -9.02
N ALA A 169 11.07 3.72 -9.58
CA ALA A 169 12.08 3.02 -8.82
C ALA A 169 13.45 3.11 -9.49
N SER A 170 14.50 3.12 -8.67
CA SER A 170 15.86 2.89 -9.14
C SER A 170 16.03 1.44 -9.64
N LYS A 171 17.10 1.16 -10.36
CA LYS A 171 17.30 -0.10 -11.10
C LYS A 171 17.19 -1.35 -10.22
N LYS A 172 17.66 -1.31 -8.96
CA LYS A 172 17.61 -2.42 -8.01
C LYS A 172 16.59 -2.21 -6.89
N GLY A 173 15.84 -1.09 -6.93
CA GLY A 173 14.82 -0.77 -5.96
C GLY A 173 15.34 -0.17 -4.66
N SER A 174 16.54 0.41 -4.66
CA SER A 174 17.07 1.15 -3.51
C SER A 174 16.23 2.40 -3.21
N PHE A 175 15.65 3.00 -4.22
CA PHE A 175 14.64 4.05 -4.14
C PHE A 175 13.36 3.59 -4.83
N GLN A 176 12.22 3.74 -4.17
CA GLN A 176 10.92 3.40 -4.72
C GLN A 176 9.83 4.33 -4.18
N VAL A 177 9.03 4.89 -5.09
CA VAL A 177 7.82 5.64 -4.76
C VAL A 177 6.70 5.24 -5.70
N ILE A 178 5.46 5.25 -5.22
CA ILE A 178 4.27 5.16 -6.08
C ILE A 178 3.64 6.54 -6.24
N ALA A 179 3.13 6.81 -7.44
CA ALA A 179 2.32 7.98 -7.71
C ALA A 179 0.92 7.57 -8.15
N TYR A 180 -0.12 8.20 -7.60
CA TYR A 180 -1.50 7.97 -7.99
C TYR A 180 -1.77 8.59 -9.36
N MET A 181 -1.99 7.75 -10.38
CA MET A 181 -2.01 8.16 -11.79
C MET A 181 -3.03 9.24 -12.09
N HIS A 182 -4.21 9.22 -11.44
CA HIS A 182 -5.24 10.24 -11.67
C HIS A 182 -4.88 11.62 -11.07
N ARG A 183 -3.93 11.67 -10.15
CA ARG A 183 -3.37 12.92 -9.60
C ARG A 183 -2.09 13.37 -10.29
N MET A 184 -1.54 12.57 -11.20
CA MET A 184 -0.32 12.92 -11.92
C MET A 184 -0.55 14.12 -12.88
N ASN A 185 0.45 14.97 -12.96
CA ASN A 185 0.50 16.12 -13.85
C ASN A 185 1.91 16.31 -14.43
N ALA A 186 2.13 17.36 -15.22
CA ALA A 186 3.41 17.63 -15.86
C ALA A 186 4.60 17.79 -14.90
N TYR A 187 4.34 18.07 -13.61
CA TYR A 187 5.36 18.31 -12.59
C TYR A 187 5.63 17.09 -11.69
N THR A 188 4.89 15.99 -11.88
CA THR A 188 4.98 14.81 -10.99
C THR A 188 6.40 14.26 -10.91
N VAL A 189 7.07 14.08 -12.05
CA VAL A 189 8.44 13.52 -12.07
C VAL A 189 9.45 14.46 -11.39
N GLU A 190 9.34 15.77 -11.65
CA GLU A 190 10.19 16.75 -10.97
C GLU A 190 9.94 16.80 -9.47
N ARG A 191 8.69 16.65 -9.05
CA ARG A 191 8.33 16.55 -7.62
C ARG A 191 8.92 15.29 -6.98
N ILE A 192 8.83 14.13 -7.63
CA ILE A 192 9.47 12.89 -7.16
C ILE A 192 10.97 13.11 -6.98
N ARG A 193 11.61 13.75 -7.96
CA ARG A 193 13.04 14.07 -7.88
C ARG A 193 13.36 15.02 -6.72
N ALA A 194 12.67 16.15 -6.63
CA ALA A 194 12.99 17.22 -5.70
C ALA A 194 12.57 16.90 -4.24
N LYS A 195 11.39 16.28 -4.04
CA LYS A 195 10.82 16.04 -2.71
C LYS A 195 11.25 14.69 -2.10
N TYR A 196 11.59 13.70 -2.95
CA TYR A 196 11.89 12.34 -2.50
C TYR A 196 13.30 11.88 -2.85
N LEU A 197 13.69 11.88 -4.14
CA LEU A 197 14.99 11.32 -4.53
C LEU A 197 16.18 12.10 -3.97
N LEU A 198 16.20 13.42 -4.14
CA LEU A 198 17.32 14.24 -3.65
C LEU A 198 17.43 14.25 -2.12
N PRO A 199 16.34 14.39 -1.34
CA PRO A 199 16.40 14.23 0.12
C PRO A 199 16.84 12.84 0.57
N PHE A 200 16.45 11.77 -0.17
CA PHE A 200 16.93 10.42 0.14
C PHE A 200 18.43 10.26 -0.10
N ILE A 201 18.95 10.81 -1.19
CA ILE A 201 20.40 10.84 -1.47
C ILE A 201 21.13 11.57 -0.33
N GLU A 202 20.63 12.73 0.09
CA GLU A 202 21.21 13.48 1.21
C GLU A 202 21.16 12.69 2.52
N HIS A 203 20.05 12.02 2.80
CA HIS A 203 19.93 11.12 3.96
C HIS A 203 20.97 10.00 3.92
N LEU A 204 21.14 9.31 2.78
CA LEU A 204 22.16 8.28 2.63
C LEU A 204 23.57 8.82 2.87
N GLU A 205 23.90 9.99 2.33
CA GLU A 205 25.18 10.65 2.56
C GLU A 205 25.43 10.95 4.04
N GLN A 206 24.41 11.44 4.76
CA GLN A 206 24.49 11.70 6.19
C GLN A 206 24.74 10.41 6.99
N GLU A 207 24.02 9.33 6.69
CA GLU A 207 24.20 8.04 7.37
C GLU A 207 25.57 7.40 7.07
N ILE A 208 26.05 7.49 5.82
CA ILE A 208 27.40 7.08 5.46
C ILE A 208 28.44 7.88 6.25
N ASN A 209 28.34 9.20 6.28
CA ASN A 209 29.27 10.06 7.00
C ASN A 209 29.31 9.75 8.50
N LYS A 210 28.14 9.49 9.13
CA LYS A 210 28.08 9.08 10.56
C LYS A 210 28.88 7.79 10.84
N LEU A 211 28.80 6.83 9.93
CA LEU A 211 29.57 5.58 10.07
C LEU A 211 31.05 5.77 9.74
N ASP A 212 31.38 6.56 8.71
CA ASP A 212 32.77 6.81 8.31
C ASP A 212 33.58 7.56 9.37
N LEU A 213 32.95 8.48 10.13
CA LEU A 213 33.62 9.20 11.24
C LEU A 213 34.17 8.25 12.33
N ARG A 214 33.61 7.06 12.48
CA ARG A 214 34.03 6.05 13.45
C ARG A 214 34.44 4.74 12.79
N ARG A 215 34.96 4.80 11.58
CA ARG A 215 35.25 3.65 10.71
C ARG A 215 36.17 2.61 11.36
N ALA A 216 37.12 3.04 12.19
CA ALA A 216 38.03 2.14 12.89
C ALA A 216 37.38 1.33 14.03
N GLU A 217 36.20 1.76 14.50
CA GLU A 217 35.46 1.15 15.62
C GLU A 217 34.21 0.39 15.17
N LEU A 218 33.96 0.32 13.85
CA LEU A 218 32.76 -0.31 13.32
C LEU A 218 32.73 -1.81 13.61
N THR A 219 31.60 -2.27 14.09
CA THR A 219 31.31 -3.70 14.15
C THR A 219 31.18 -4.31 12.75
N THR A 220 31.24 -5.63 12.64
CA THR A 220 31.02 -6.34 11.37
C THR A 220 29.65 -6.02 10.76
N LYS A 221 28.63 -5.81 11.61
CA LYS A 221 27.26 -5.45 11.17
C LYS A 221 27.24 -4.05 10.58
N GLU A 222 27.84 -3.08 11.26
CA GLU A 222 27.92 -1.68 10.81
C GLU A 222 28.77 -1.54 9.53
N SER A 223 29.86 -2.31 9.40
CA SER A 223 30.67 -2.35 8.18
C SER A 223 29.87 -2.87 6.97
N LYS A 224 29.01 -3.87 7.15
CA LYS A 224 28.08 -4.35 6.10
C LYS A 224 27.01 -3.30 5.79
N GLN A 225 26.50 -2.62 6.80
CA GLN A 225 25.52 -1.54 6.62
C GLN A 225 26.13 -0.40 5.79
N LEU A 226 27.35 0.04 6.11
CA LEU A 226 28.06 1.06 5.35
C LEU A 226 28.19 0.69 3.87
N GLN A 227 28.60 -0.56 3.59
CA GLN A 227 28.71 -1.04 2.20
C GLN A 227 27.34 -1.04 1.48
N THR A 228 26.26 -1.35 2.20
CA THR A 228 24.92 -1.35 1.64
C THR A 228 24.48 0.07 1.31
N LEU A 229 24.66 1.02 2.23
CA LEU A 229 24.34 2.43 2.02
C LEU A 229 25.13 3.04 0.85
N GLN A 230 26.42 2.72 0.73
CA GLN A 230 27.24 3.16 -0.41
C GLN A 230 26.68 2.66 -1.75
N LYS A 231 26.29 1.37 -1.83
CA LYS A 231 25.67 0.80 -3.04
C LYS A 231 24.34 1.44 -3.38
N GLN A 232 23.53 1.74 -2.37
CA GLN A 232 22.25 2.44 -2.55
C GLN A 232 22.47 3.86 -3.07
N LEU A 233 23.45 4.58 -2.50
CA LEU A 233 23.81 5.92 -2.93
C LEU A 233 24.27 5.95 -4.38
N ASP A 234 25.18 5.04 -4.76
CA ASP A 234 25.67 4.93 -6.14
C ASP A 234 24.50 4.67 -7.12
N GLU A 235 23.59 3.74 -6.77
CA GLU A 235 22.42 3.43 -7.59
C GLU A 235 21.46 4.62 -7.75
N CYS A 236 21.27 5.41 -6.70
CA CYS A 236 20.37 6.58 -6.75
C CYS A 236 20.95 7.77 -7.52
N ARG A 237 22.27 7.76 -7.75
CA ARG A 237 22.98 8.80 -8.54
C ARG A 237 23.11 8.48 -10.02
N GLU A 238 22.94 7.20 -10.42
CA GLU A 238 22.88 6.77 -11.83
C GLU A 238 21.58 7.20 -12.53
#